data_a09ad56d05703fb8a540e1182782d36c
#
_entry.id   a09ad56d05703fb8a540e1182782d36c
#
_cell.length_a   1.000
_cell.length_b   1.000
_cell.length_c   1.000
_cell.angle_alpha   90.00
_cell.angle_beta   90.00
_cell.angle_gamma   90.00
#
_symmetry.space_group_name_H-M   'P 1'
#
loop_
_entity.id
_entity.type
_entity.pdbx_description
1 polymer ?
#
loop_
_entity_poly.entity_id
_entity_poly.type
_entity_poly.pdbx_seq_one_letter_code
_entity_poly.pdbx_strand_id
1 'polypeptide(L)'
;MHRWSLAIGLSFCAAVQAAPPGRVEIASDVLYNGGVIGEVTHVLEHDGKAYRLTERTKGRGLFALLGEARRSSRGTISADGLRPLEYEDVRTGRDPASARFAWDSKSVTLQFREGPQLRPLPAHAQDRLSFLFAFAFQTPGNRPVEFSVVDGKGIANYVFDVVGRERIKVPAGEFDAMRLAQRKEHAGDSSSEIWLDPSRSYLPLRVLVVQKDGTRIDQVATRVTVP
;
A
#
# COMPACT_ATOMS: atom_id res chain seq x y z
N MET A 1 61.24 -19.75 -7.83
CA MET A 1 60.15 -19.04 -8.56
C MET A 1 58.84 -19.21 -7.75
N HIS A 2 58.50 -18.23 -6.90
CA HIS A 2 57.32 -18.27 -6.03
C HIS A 2 56.25 -17.35 -6.63
N ARG A 3 55.12 -17.94 -7.09
CA ARG A 3 53.96 -17.21 -7.60
C ARG A 3 53.04 -16.92 -6.41
N TRP A 4 52.92 -15.69 -6.03
CA TRP A 4 51.93 -15.21 -5.08
C TRP A 4 50.62 -14.92 -5.84
N SER A 5 49.60 -15.69 -5.55
CA SER A 5 48.24 -15.43 -6.05
C SER A 5 47.56 -14.49 -5.06
N LEU A 6 47.28 -13.26 -5.49
CA LEU A 6 46.42 -12.32 -4.77
C LEU A 6 44.96 -12.73 -4.99
N ALA A 7 44.29 -13.19 -3.96
CA ALA A 7 42.85 -13.38 -3.97
C ALA A 7 42.18 -12.03 -3.60
N ILE A 8 41.54 -11.37 -4.58
CA ILE A 8 40.73 -10.18 -4.36
C ILE A 8 39.37 -10.66 -3.88
N GLY A 9 39.11 -10.53 -2.59
CA GLY A 9 37.78 -10.76 -2.00
C GLY A 9 36.84 -9.61 -2.35
N LEU A 10 35.88 -9.86 -3.24
CA LEU A 10 34.74 -8.95 -3.47
C LEU A 10 33.81 -9.03 -2.25
N SER A 11 33.91 -8.05 -1.35
CA SER A 11 32.87 -7.83 -0.32
C SER A 11 31.59 -7.32 -0.99
N PHE A 12 30.61 -8.19 -1.10
CA PHE A 12 29.23 -7.80 -1.44
C PHE A 12 28.65 -7.08 -0.22
N CYS A 13 28.65 -5.74 -0.22
CA CYS A 13 27.83 -4.95 0.69
C CYS A 13 26.36 -5.14 0.26
N ALA A 14 25.63 -6.01 0.94
CA ALA A 14 24.18 -6.00 0.88
C ALA A 14 23.72 -4.63 1.41
N ALA A 15 23.10 -3.81 0.56
CA ALA A 15 22.48 -2.57 1.00
C ALA A 15 21.33 -2.94 1.94
N VAL A 16 21.53 -2.77 3.23
CA VAL A 16 20.46 -2.85 4.22
C VAL A 16 19.57 -1.65 3.96
N GLN A 17 18.37 -1.91 3.45
CA GLN A 17 17.40 -0.85 3.29
C GLN A 17 16.99 -0.37 4.68
N ALA A 18 17.15 0.93 4.93
CA ALA A 18 16.64 1.55 6.13
C ALA A 18 15.10 1.49 6.10
N ALA A 19 14.51 1.01 7.19
CA ALA A 19 13.06 1.11 7.38
C ALA A 19 12.63 2.58 7.25
N PRO A 20 11.37 2.85 6.88
CA PRO A 20 10.85 4.22 6.86
C PRO A 20 10.98 4.84 8.26
N PRO A 21 10.97 6.18 8.39
CA PRO A 21 10.92 6.84 9.69
C PRO A 21 9.73 6.37 10.53
N GLY A 22 9.90 6.35 11.87
CA GLY A 22 8.90 5.85 12.81
C GLY A 22 7.53 6.52 12.72
N ARG A 23 7.45 7.70 12.07
CA ARG A 23 6.20 8.36 11.69
C ARG A 23 6.32 8.94 10.28
N VAL A 24 5.31 8.69 9.47
CA VAL A 24 5.14 9.25 8.13
C VAL A 24 3.70 9.73 7.96
N GLU A 25 3.51 10.92 7.41
CA GLU A 25 2.19 11.42 7.04
C GLU A 25 2.19 11.79 5.55
N ILE A 26 1.21 11.27 4.81
CA ILE A 26 1.00 11.56 3.39
C ILE A 26 -0.41 12.12 3.22
N ALA A 27 -0.49 13.40 2.83
CA ALA A 27 -1.73 14.00 2.37
C ALA A 27 -1.80 13.92 0.84
N SER A 28 -2.98 13.62 0.29
CA SER A 28 -3.19 13.47 -1.15
C SER A 28 -4.56 14.04 -1.55
N ASP A 29 -4.64 14.59 -2.77
CA ASP A 29 -5.91 14.85 -3.41
C ASP A 29 -6.46 13.57 -4.04
N VAL A 30 -7.78 13.41 -4.03
CA VAL A 30 -8.50 12.36 -4.73
C VAL A 30 -9.23 12.98 -5.92
N LEU A 31 -8.88 12.50 -7.12
CA LEU A 31 -9.47 12.97 -8.36
C LEU A 31 -10.39 11.89 -8.95
N TYR A 32 -11.52 12.33 -9.47
CA TYR A 32 -12.45 11.51 -10.25
C TYR A 32 -12.48 12.06 -11.67
N ASN A 33 -12.03 11.29 -12.65
CA ASN A 33 -11.89 11.70 -14.06
C ASN A 33 -11.17 13.06 -14.21
N GLY A 34 -10.15 13.30 -13.39
CA GLY A 34 -9.34 14.52 -13.40
C GLY A 34 -9.85 15.68 -12.55
N GLY A 35 -11.08 15.63 -12.05
CA GLY A 35 -11.64 16.63 -11.12
C GLY A 35 -11.37 16.25 -9.66
N VAL A 36 -10.87 17.18 -8.84
CA VAL A 36 -10.65 16.95 -7.41
C VAL A 36 -11.99 16.83 -6.70
N ILE A 37 -12.23 15.68 -6.07
CA ILE A 37 -13.47 15.36 -5.34
C ILE A 37 -13.28 15.24 -3.83
N GLY A 38 -12.04 15.13 -3.36
CA GLY A 38 -11.76 14.95 -1.93
C GLY A 38 -10.27 14.95 -1.64
N GLU A 39 -9.99 14.70 -0.38
CA GLU A 39 -8.64 14.55 0.15
C GLU A 39 -8.55 13.27 0.99
N VAL A 40 -7.37 12.68 1.03
CA VAL A 40 -7.06 11.56 1.89
C VAL A 40 -5.75 11.83 2.63
N THR A 41 -5.73 11.49 3.92
CA THR A 41 -4.52 11.55 4.74
C THR A 41 -4.22 10.15 5.25
N HIS A 42 -3.01 9.67 5.01
CA HIS A 42 -2.46 8.46 5.59
C HIS A 42 -1.45 8.82 6.66
N VAL A 43 -1.49 8.11 7.78
CA VAL A 43 -0.47 8.20 8.81
C VAL A 43 0.02 6.80 9.12
N LEU A 44 1.32 6.57 8.92
CA LEU A 44 2.05 5.38 9.35
C LEU A 44 2.81 5.72 10.62
N GLU A 45 2.67 4.91 11.64
CA GLU A 45 3.45 4.95 12.89
C GLU A 45 4.01 3.56 13.17
N HIS A 46 5.28 3.46 13.55
CA HIS A 46 5.91 2.19 13.93
C HIS A 46 7.12 2.38 14.83
N ASP A 47 7.42 1.34 15.61
CA ASP A 47 8.59 1.24 16.49
C ASP A 47 9.63 0.20 16.00
N GLY A 48 9.47 -0.26 14.77
CA GLY A 48 10.28 -1.33 14.17
C GLY A 48 9.79 -2.76 14.50
N LYS A 49 8.83 -2.93 15.41
CA LYS A 49 8.23 -4.24 15.80
C LYS A 49 6.75 -4.27 15.51
N ALA A 50 6.05 -3.20 15.80
CA ALA A 50 4.62 -3.04 15.57
C ALA A 50 4.38 -1.80 14.71
N TYR A 51 3.25 -1.80 13.98
CA TYR A 51 2.81 -0.66 13.21
C TYR A 51 1.34 -0.33 13.45
N ARG A 52 1.00 0.91 13.21
CA ARG A 52 -0.35 1.43 13.04
C ARG A 52 -0.40 2.27 11.78
N LEU A 53 -1.37 1.98 10.93
CA LEU A 53 -1.73 2.77 9.76
C LEU A 53 -3.13 3.30 9.94
N THR A 54 -3.34 4.57 9.63
CA THR A 54 -4.66 5.20 9.59
C THR A 54 -4.85 5.92 8.27
N GLU A 55 -6.06 5.87 7.75
CA GLU A 55 -6.51 6.64 6.59
C GLU A 55 -7.74 7.43 6.98
N ARG A 56 -7.78 8.69 6.60
CA ARG A 56 -8.95 9.54 6.70
C ARG A 56 -9.22 10.16 5.33
N THR A 57 -10.39 9.89 4.78
CA THR A 57 -10.85 10.45 3.51
C THR A 57 -12.01 11.40 3.76
N LYS A 58 -11.94 12.60 3.17
CA LYS A 58 -13.01 13.61 3.20
C LYS A 58 -13.33 14.09 1.81
N GLY A 59 -14.61 14.21 1.50
CA GLY A 59 -15.04 14.88 0.28
C GLY A 59 -14.81 16.38 0.30
N ARG A 60 -14.64 16.99 -0.88
CA ARG A 60 -14.58 18.46 -1.07
C ARG A 60 -15.80 18.94 -1.86
N GLY A 61 -16.22 20.20 -1.62
CA GLY A 61 -17.38 20.79 -2.28
C GLY A 61 -18.65 19.96 -2.04
N LEU A 62 -19.40 19.63 -3.08
CA LEU A 62 -20.61 18.81 -2.99
C LEU A 62 -20.35 17.39 -2.47
N PHE A 63 -19.13 16.86 -2.69
CA PHE A 63 -18.75 15.55 -2.19
C PHE A 63 -18.53 15.50 -0.67
N ALA A 64 -18.42 16.66 -0.01
CA ALA A 64 -18.39 16.72 1.46
C ALA A 64 -19.68 16.18 2.11
N LEU A 65 -20.78 16.22 1.40
CA LEU A 65 -22.07 15.67 1.85
C LEU A 65 -22.07 14.13 1.93
N LEU A 66 -21.14 13.46 1.27
CA LEU A 66 -20.96 12.01 1.36
C LEU A 66 -20.34 11.56 2.70
N GLY A 67 -19.96 12.52 3.55
CA GLY A 67 -19.36 12.27 4.85
C GLY A 67 -17.88 11.85 4.75
N GLU A 68 -17.41 11.14 5.77
CA GLU A 68 -16.02 10.71 5.90
C GLU A 68 -15.90 9.19 5.79
N ALA A 69 -14.72 8.75 5.31
CA ALA A 69 -14.28 7.37 5.47
C ALA A 69 -13.04 7.34 6.36
N ARG A 70 -12.99 6.37 7.25
CA ARG A 70 -11.83 6.09 8.12
C ARG A 70 -11.47 4.64 7.99
N ARG A 71 -10.18 4.37 7.78
CA ARG A 71 -9.63 3.04 7.83
C ARG A 71 -8.49 2.98 8.81
N SER A 72 -8.34 1.85 9.44
CA SER A 72 -7.19 1.56 10.28
C SER A 72 -6.68 0.15 10.02
N SER A 73 -5.37 0.01 10.11
CA SER A 73 -4.66 -1.26 10.09
C SER A 73 -3.63 -1.24 11.20
N ARG A 74 -3.52 -2.34 11.93
CA ARG A 74 -2.46 -2.53 12.92
C ARG A 74 -1.92 -3.95 12.86
N GLY A 75 -0.65 -4.10 13.17
CA GLY A 75 -0.01 -5.40 13.11
C GLY A 75 1.44 -5.34 13.56
N THR A 76 2.18 -6.37 13.20
CA THR A 76 3.59 -6.50 13.51
C THR A 76 4.45 -6.31 12.25
N ILE A 77 5.73 -6.02 12.45
CA ILE A 77 6.75 -5.94 11.42
C ILE A 77 7.65 -7.16 11.58
N SER A 78 7.83 -7.91 10.52
CA SER A 78 8.71 -9.09 10.47
C SER A 78 9.81 -8.89 9.42
N ALA A 79 10.70 -9.86 9.28
CA ALA A 79 11.69 -9.86 8.20
C ALA A 79 11.04 -9.88 6.80
N ASP A 80 9.81 -10.42 6.71
CA ASP A 80 9.02 -10.49 5.47
C ASP A 80 8.11 -9.26 5.25
N GLY A 81 8.30 -8.18 6.04
CA GLY A 81 7.51 -6.96 5.95
C GLY A 81 6.35 -6.88 6.95
N LEU A 82 5.30 -6.16 6.56
CA LEU A 82 4.11 -5.95 7.40
C LEU A 82 3.28 -7.23 7.54
N ARG A 83 2.87 -7.54 8.78
CA ARG A 83 1.93 -8.62 9.10
C ARG A 83 0.71 -8.02 9.79
N PRO A 84 -0.38 -7.74 9.06
CA PRO A 84 -1.62 -7.23 9.63
C PRO A 84 -2.19 -8.17 10.70
N LEU A 85 -2.74 -7.61 11.77
CA LEU A 85 -3.51 -8.33 12.79
C LEU A 85 -4.96 -7.89 12.78
N GLU A 86 -5.22 -6.61 12.56
CA GLU A 86 -6.57 -6.07 12.51
C GLU A 86 -6.68 -4.96 11.46
N TYR A 87 -7.81 -4.98 10.77
CA TYR A 87 -8.21 -3.97 9.79
C TYR A 87 -9.65 -3.56 10.03
N GLU A 88 -9.94 -2.26 9.89
CA GLU A 88 -11.28 -1.69 9.97
C GLU A 88 -11.51 -0.67 8.85
N ASP A 89 -12.72 -0.66 8.28
CA ASP A 89 -13.22 0.33 7.30
C ASP A 89 -14.59 0.85 7.78
N VAL A 90 -14.62 2.10 8.22
CA VAL A 90 -15.83 2.79 8.71
C VAL A 90 -16.11 3.97 7.80
N ARG A 91 -17.33 4.03 7.26
CA ARG A 91 -17.77 5.09 6.35
C ARG A 91 -19.13 5.61 6.76
N THR A 92 -19.30 6.92 6.68
CA THR A 92 -20.60 7.54 6.92
C THR A 92 -21.69 6.88 6.05
N GLY A 93 -22.79 6.47 6.67
CA GLY A 93 -23.94 5.86 5.99
C GLY A 93 -23.72 4.48 5.39
N ARG A 94 -22.65 3.76 5.79
CA ARG A 94 -22.39 2.38 5.36
C ARG A 94 -22.08 1.49 6.55
N ASP A 95 -22.42 0.21 6.41
CA ASP A 95 -22.05 -0.79 7.40
C ASP A 95 -20.52 -0.90 7.50
N PRO A 96 -19.96 -0.97 8.72
CA PRO A 96 -18.54 -1.16 8.91
C PRO A 96 -18.09 -2.52 8.39
N ALA A 97 -16.85 -2.59 7.92
CA ALA A 97 -16.20 -3.85 7.55
C ALA A 97 -14.89 -3.99 8.32
N SER A 98 -14.56 -5.20 8.76
CA SER A 98 -13.30 -5.45 9.44
C SER A 98 -12.73 -6.83 9.12
N ALA A 99 -11.45 -7.00 9.40
CA ALA A 99 -10.76 -8.29 9.30
C ALA A 99 -9.84 -8.49 10.49
N ARG A 100 -9.78 -9.73 10.99
CA ARG A 100 -8.83 -10.17 12.02
C ARG A 100 -7.99 -11.31 11.48
N PHE A 101 -6.68 -11.17 11.54
CA PHE A 101 -5.71 -12.10 10.97
C PHE A 101 -5.12 -12.95 12.08
N ALA A 102 -5.29 -14.24 12.00
CA ALA A 102 -4.74 -15.24 12.94
C ALA A 102 -3.65 -16.05 12.20
N TRP A 103 -2.42 -15.55 12.21
CA TRP A 103 -1.31 -16.11 11.46
C TRP A 103 -0.93 -17.52 11.89
N ASP A 104 -1.01 -17.82 13.20
CA ASP A 104 -0.64 -19.11 13.73
C ASP A 104 -1.62 -20.21 13.29
N SER A 105 -2.90 -19.89 13.26
CA SER A 105 -3.95 -20.80 12.75
C SER A 105 -4.18 -20.68 11.24
N LYS A 106 -3.42 -19.83 10.54
CA LYS A 106 -3.55 -19.57 9.11
C LYS A 106 -4.99 -19.27 8.71
N SER A 107 -5.66 -18.42 9.48
CA SER A 107 -7.05 -18.05 9.24
C SER A 107 -7.24 -16.54 9.33
N VAL A 108 -8.27 -16.03 8.64
CA VAL A 108 -8.73 -14.66 8.74
C VAL A 108 -10.24 -14.63 8.95
N THR A 109 -10.69 -13.84 9.90
CA THR A 109 -12.12 -13.61 10.15
C THR A 109 -12.50 -12.29 9.47
N LEU A 110 -13.38 -12.37 8.48
CA LEU A 110 -14.00 -11.23 7.81
C LEU A 110 -15.30 -10.90 8.53
N GLN A 111 -15.57 -9.61 8.77
CA GLN A 111 -16.80 -9.14 9.39
C GLN A 111 -17.45 -8.09 8.50
N PHE A 112 -18.61 -8.41 7.96
CA PHE A 112 -19.46 -7.51 7.19
C PHE A 112 -20.90 -8.01 7.29
N ARG A 113 -21.89 -7.18 7.13
CA ARG A 113 -23.37 -7.40 7.15
C ARG A 113 -23.88 -8.74 7.70
N GLU A 114 -23.54 -9.83 7.04
CA GLU A 114 -24.03 -11.21 7.34
C GLU A 114 -23.34 -11.85 8.56
N GLY A 115 -22.49 -11.10 9.26
CA GLY A 115 -21.73 -11.59 10.40
C GLY A 115 -20.34 -12.11 10.06
N PRO A 116 -19.64 -12.72 11.05
CA PRO A 116 -18.27 -13.13 10.86
C PRO A 116 -18.16 -14.36 9.96
N GLN A 117 -17.23 -14.30 9.02
CA GLN A 117 -16.89 -15.38 8.11
C GLN A 117 -15.43 -15.76 8.26
N LEU A 118 -15.17 -17.00 8.69
CA LEU A 118 -13.81 -17.55 8.74
C LEU A 118 -13.38 -18.00 7.35
N ARG A 119 -12.16 -17.59 6.96
CA ARG A 119 -11.54 -17.98 5.69
C ARG A 119 -10.09 -18.43 5.93
N PRO A 120 -9.53 -19.30 5.09
CA PRO A 120 -8.08 -19.53 5.07
C PRO A 120 -7.33 -18.23 4.86
N LEU A 121 -6.25 -17.99 5.62
CA LEU A 121 -5.34 -16.88 5.42
C LEU A 121 -4.38 -17.22 4.28
N PRO A 122 -4.41 -16.50 3.15
CA PRO A 122 -3.51 -16.78 2.04
C PRO A 122 -2.08 -16.33 2.36
N ALA A 123 -1.13 -16.85 1.58
CA ALA A 123 0.23 -16.31 1.58
C ALA A 123 0.22 -14.85 1.14
N HIS A 124 1.20 -14.06 1.61
CA HIS A 124 1.35 -12.63 1.28
C HIS A 124 0.09 -11.80 1.57
N ALA A 125 -0.69 -12.21 2.58
CA ALA A 125 -1.90 -11.50 2.98
C ALA A 125 -1.56 -10.11 3.52
N GLN A 126 -2.23 -9.12 2.96
CA GLN A 126 -2.23 -7.73 3.43
C GLN A 126 -3.68 -7.28 3.58
N ASP A 127 -3.94 -6.26 4.37
CA ASP A 127 -5.21 -5.56 4.26
C ASP A 127 -5.15 -4.43 3.23
N ARG A 128 -6.31 -3.85 2.93
CA ARG A 128 -6.45 -2.80 1.92
C ARG A 128 -5.61 -1.55 2.20
N LEU A 129 -5.19 -1.33 3.43
CA LEU A 129 -4.37 -0.18 3.82
C LEU A 129 -2.89 -0.55 3.89
N SER A 130 -2.57 -1.69 4.52
CA SER A 130 -1.19 -2.12 4.69
C SER A 130 -0.48 -2.46 3.38
N PHE A 131 -1.20 -2.96 2.34
CA PHE A 131 -0.55 -3.34 1.09
C PHE A 131 0.14 -2.16 0.38
N LEU A 132 -0.40 -0.94 0.48
CA LEU A 132 0.22 0.26 -0.10
C LEU A 132 1.53 0.64 0.59
N PHE A 133 1.66 0.33 1.87
CA PHE A 133 2.84 0.63 2.67
C PHE A 133 3.78 -0.56 2.83
N ALA A 134 3.38 -1.75 2.37
CA ALA A 134 4.22 -2.95 2.42
C ALA A 134 5.56 -2.74 1.70
N PHE A 135 5.56 -1.99 0.59
CA PHE A 135 6.75 -1.66 -0.17
C PHE A 135 7.79 -0.84 0.62
N ALA A 136 7.36 -0.11 1.64
CA ALA A 136 8.27 0.65 2.49
C ALA A 136 9.08 -0.26 3.43
N PHE A 137 8.62 -1.47 3.68
CA PHE A 137 9.27 -2.47 4.52
C PHE A 137 9.87 -3.63 3.73
N GLN A 138 9.42 -3.81 2.50
CA GLN A 138 9.90 -4.83 1.58
C GLN A 138 10.07 -4.23 0.19
N THR A 139 11.30 -3.88 -0.16
CA THR A 139 11.61 -3.23 -1.45
C THR A 139 11.15 -4.06 -2.62
N PRO A 140 10.42 -3.48 -3.58
CA PRO A 140 10.16 -4.15 -4.85
C PRO A 140 11.48 -4.44 -5.56
N GLY A 141 11.73 -5.72 -5.87
CA GLY A 141 12.84 -6.13 -6.74
C GLY A 141 12.46 -5.95 -8.22
N ASN A 142 13.09 -6.75 -9.09
CA ASN A 142 12.75 -6.80 -10.52
C ASN A 142 11.71 -7.89 -10.83
N ARG A 143 11.15 -8.55 -9.82
CA ARG A 143 10.15 -9.60 -9.98
C ARG A 143 8.76 -9.04 -9.70
N PRO A 144 7.71 -9.63 -10.27
CA PRO A 144 6.34 -9.31 -9.89
C PRO A 144 6.13 -9.46 -8.38
N VAL A 145 5.32 -8.58 -7.80
CA VAL A 145 4.97 -8.61 -6.38
C VAL A 145 3.52 -9.04 -6.26
N GLU A 146 3.27 -10.05 -5.43
CA GLU A 146 1.95 -10.63 -5.23
C GLU A 146 1.41 -10.29 -3.86
N PHE A 147 0.14 -9.90 -3.80
CA PHE A 147 -0.59 -9.68 -2.57
C PHE A 147 -1.97 -10.32 -2.62
N SER A 148 -2.37 -10.93 -1.51
CA SER A 148 -3.76 -11.27 -1.23
C SER A 148 -4.34 -10.18 -0.32
N VAL A 149 -5.13 -9.27 -0.90
CA VAL A 149 -5.64 -8.10 -0.18
C VAL A 149 -6.99 -8.39 0.42
N VAL A 150 -7.08 -8.24 1.74
CA VAL A 150 -8.27 -8.44 2.56
C VAL A 150 -8.89 -7.09 2.88
N ASP A 151 -10.20 -6.93 2.63
CA ASP A 151 -10.92 -5.67 2.88
C ASP A 151 -12.11 -5.80 3.86
N GLY A 152 -12.17 -6.92 4.59
CA GLY A 152 -13.27 -7.23 5.51
C GLY A 152 -14.52 -7.81 4.85
N LYS A 153 -14.66 -7.69 3.53
CA LYS A 153 -15.78 -8.24 2.73
C LYS A 153 -15.35 -9.45 1.91
N GLY A 154 -14.08 -9.50 1.55
CA GLY A 154 -13.51 -10.54 0.72
C GLY A 154 -11.99 -10.51 0.68
N ILE A 155 -11.44 -11.35 -0.17
CA ILE A 155 -10.01 -11.47 -0.45
C ILE A 155 -9.84 -11.38 -1.96
N ALA A 156 -8.97 -10.45 -2.41
CA ALA A 156 -8.63 -10.28 -3.82
C ALA A 156 -7.12 -10.48 -4.01
N ASN A 157 -6.74 -11.17 -5.08
CA ASN A 157 -5.33 -11.37 -5.41
C ASN A 157 -4.88 -10.31 -6.42
N TYR A 158 -3.76 -9.68 -6.14
CA TYR A 158 -3.13 -8.68 -6.99
C TYR A 158 -1.71 -9.11 -7.30
N VAL A 159 -1.35 -9.00 -8.57
CA VAL A 159 0.01 -9.15 -9.06
C VAL A 159 0.43 -7.83 -9.67
N PHE A 160 1.50 -7.24 -9.17
CA PHE A 160 2.06 -6.00 -9.70
C PHE A 160 3.37 -6.29 -10.43
N ASP A 161 3.43 -5.90 -11.69
CA ASP A 161 4.66 -5.89 -12.46
C ASP A 161 5.43 -4.59 -12.18
N VAL A 162 6.74 -4.71 -12.00
CA VAL A 162 7.63 -3.54 -11.89
C VAL A 162 7.90 -3.03 -13.29
N VAL A 163 7.31 -1.88 -13.62
CA VAL A 163 7.43 -1.28 -14.97
C VAL A 163 8.78 -0.58 -15.14
N GLY A 164 9.28 0.06 -14.07
CA GLY A 164 10.55 0.78 -14.09
C GLY A 164 10.45 2.12 -13.36
N ARG A 165 11.48 2.95 -13.54
CA ARG A 165 11.51 4.31 -12.99
C ARG A 165 11.05 5.31 -14.02
N GLU A 166 10.29 6.29 -13.57
CA GLU A 166 9.90 7.44 -14.41
C GLU A 166 9.79 8.71 -13.57
N ARG A 167 10.04 9.85 -14.19
CA ARG A 167 9.83 11.14 -13.54
C ARG A 167 8.35 11.48 -13.54
N ILE A 168 7.80 11.70 -12.35
CA ILE A 168 6.42 12.14 -12.18
C ILE A 168 6.37 13.51 -11.53
N LYS A 169 5.32 14.26 -11.83
CA LYS A 169 4.97 15.51 -11.16
C LYS A 169 3.64 15.36 -10.46
N VAL A 170 3.66 15.54 -9.14
CA VAL A 170 2.47 15.59 -8.28
C VAL A 170 2.48 16.91 -7.51
N PRO A 171 1.39 17.35 -6.86
CA PRO A 171 1.39 18.61 -6.11
C PRO A 171 2.47 18.69 -5.01
N ALA A 172 2.89 17.56 -4.45
CA ALA A 172 3.99 17.49 -3.48
C ALA A 172 5.39 17.77 -4.08
N GLY A 173 5.54 17.80 -5.42
CA GLY A 173 6.81 18.03 -6.11
C GLY A 173 7.05 17.13 -7.33
N GLU A 174 8.30 17.11 -7.77
CA GLU A 174 8.78 16.21 -8.85
C GLU A 174 9.63 15.10 -8.24
N PHE A 175 9.41 13.86 -8.70
CA PHE A 175 10.03 12.66 -8.16
C PHE A 175 10.47 11.72 -9.27
N ASP A 176 11.58 11.02 -9.03
CA ASP A 176 12.00 9.86 -9.82
C ASP A 176 11.37 8.62 -9.17
N ALA A 177 10.16 8.29 -9.58
CA ALA A 177 9.33 7.29 -8.95
C ALA A 177 9.46 5.91 -9.62
N MET A 178 9.37 4.85 -8.82
CA MET A 178 9.20 3.49 -9.33
C MET A 178 7.72 3.25 -9.60
N ARG A 179 7.39 2.90 -10.83
CA ARG A 179 6.04 2.56 -11.24
C ARG A 179 5.80 1.06 -11.18
N LEU A 180 4.69 0.68 -10.55
CA LEU A 180 4.15 -0.66 -10.50
C LEU A 180 2.80 -0.66 -11.22
N ALA A 181 2.54 -1.69 -12.03
CA ALA A 181 1.26 -1.84 -12.73
C ALA A 181 0.62 -3.18 -12.36
N GLN A 182 -0.63 -3.14 -11.93
CA GLN A 182 -1.39 -4.35 -11.66
C GLN A 182 -1.62 -5.13 -12.95
N ARG A 183 -1.25 -6.41 -12.92
CA ARG A 183 -1.54 -7.34 -14.02
C ARG A 183 -3.04 -7.57 -14.09
N LYS A 184 -3.61 -7.42 -15.28
CA LYS A 184 -5.00 -7.75 -15.53
C LYS A 184 -5.13 -9.24 -15.88
N GLU A 185 -6.16 -9.89 -15.39
CA GLU A 185 -6.52 -11.25 -15.82
C GLU A 185 -7.23 -11.21 -17.17
N HIS A 186 -8.08 -10.19 -17.40
CA HIS A 186 -8.81 -9.98 -18.66
C HIS A 186 -8.68 -8.52 -19.11
N ALA A 187 -8.74 -8.27 -20.41
CA ALA A 187 -8.57 -6.93 -21.01
C ALA A 187 -9.53 -5.86 -20.44
N GLY A 188 -10.76 -6.25 -20.07
CA GLY A 188 -11.79 -5.37 -19.52
C GLY A 188 -11.76 -5.19 -17.99
N ASP A 189 -10.81 -5.82 -17.29
CA ASP A 189 -10.76 -5.72 -15.84
C ASP A 189 -10.29 -4.35 -15.35
N SER A 190 -10.72 -3.99 -14.15
CA SER A 190 -10.15 -2.86 -13.44
C SER A 190 -8.64 -3.06 -13.25
N SER A 191 -7.89 -1.97 -13.22
CA SER A 191 -6.44 -2.02 -12.98
C SER A 191 -6.03 -0.91 -12.05
N SER A 192 -4.90 -1.10 -11.39
CA SER A 192 -4.27 -0.06 -10.59
C SER A 192 -2.80 0.09 -10.95
N GLU A 193 -2.32 1.32 -10.81
CA GLU A 193 -0.92 1.66 -10.93
C GLU A 193 -0.49 2.42 -9.68
N ILE A 194 0.72 2.14 -9.21
CA ILE A 194 1.26 2.73 -7.99
C ILE A 194 2.63 3.32 -8.32
N TRP A 195 2.86 4.56 -7.91
CA TRP A 195 4.15 5.22 -7.98
C TRP A 195 4.73 5.39 -6.60
N LEU A 196 5.88 4.83 -6.39
CA LEU A 196 6.60 4.78 -5.12
C LEU A 196 7.84 5.67 -5.18
N ASP A 197 8.21 6.30 -4.07
CA ASP A 197 9.43 7.10 -3.94
C ASP A 197 10.60 6.26 -3.39
N PRO A 198 11.54 5.81 -4.23
CA PRO A 198 12.68 5.03 -3.76
C PRO A 198 13.60 5.81 -2.80
N SER A 199 13.63 7.15 -2.91
CA SER A 199 14.44 7.98 -2.03
C SER A 199 13.88 8.12 -0.62
N ARG A 200 12.58 7.79 -0.45
CA ARG A 200 11.86 7.80 0.83
C ARG A 200 11.25 6.43 1.13
N SER A 201 12.10 5.41 1.13
CA SER A 201 11.70 4.03 1.49
C SER A 201 10.45 3.55 0.74
N TYR A 202 10.34 3.84 -0.56
CA TYR A 202 9.21 3.41 -1.40
C TYR A 202 7.82 3.81 -0.87
N LEU A 203 7.70 4.99 -0.26
CA LEU A 203 6.41 5.54 0.13
C LEU A 203 5.55 5.83 -1.11
N PRO A 204 4.22 5.62 -1.06
CA PRO A 204 3.34 5.86 -2.18
C PRO A 204 3.15 7.36 -2.43
N LEU A 205 3.39 7.80 -3.68
CA LEU A 205 3.20 9.18 -4.15
C LEU A 205 1.93 9.33 -4.97
N ARG A 206 1.55 8.29 -5.71
CA ARG A 206 0.37 8.28 -6.56
C ARG A 206 -0.20 6.89 -6.67
N VAL A 207 -1.52 6.78 -6.65
CA VAL A 207 -2.27 5.54 -6.92
C VAL A 207 -3.36 5.86 -7.92
N LEU A 208 -3.30 5.26 -9.10
CA LEU A 208 -4.31 5.38 -10.14
C LEU A 208 -5.09 4.08 -10.24
N VAL A 209 -6.41 4.16 -10.11
CA VAL A 209 -7.32 3.04 -10.37
C VAL A 209 -8.15 3.37 -11.60
N VAL A 210 -8.15 2.48 -12.58
CA VAL A 210 -9.04 2.54 -13.75
C VAL A 210 -10.07 1.44 -13.61
N GLN A 211 -11.34 1.81 -13.49
CA GLN A 211 -12.45 0.88 -13.34
C GLN A 211 -12.84 0.25 -14.69
N LYS A 212 -13.68 -0.79 -14.66
CA LYS A 212 -14.13 -1.50 -15.88
C LYS A 212 -14.85 -0.60 -16.89
N ASP A 213 -15.53 0.42 -16.40
CA ASP A 213 -16.23 1.43 -17.22
C ASP A 213 -15.34 2.57 -17.72
N GLY A 214 -14.02 2.50 -17.46
CA GLY A 214 -13.06 3.54 -17.82
C GLY A 214 -12.96 4.69 -16.82
N THR A 215 -13.77 4.70 -15.76
CA THR A 215 -13.68 5.70 -14.69
C THR A 215 -12.30 5.67 -14.05
N ARG A 216 -11.69 6.84 -13.90
CA ARG A 216 -10.37 7.02 -13.32
C ARG A 216 -10.47 7.64 -11.93
N ILE A 217 -9.95 6.94 -10.93
CA ILE A 217 -9.79 7.44 -9.57
C ILE A 217 -8.29 7.58 -9.36
N ASP A 218 -7.82 8.79 -9.16
CA ASP A 218 -6.40 9.11 -9.06
C ASP A 218 -6.13 9.77 -7.70
N GLN A 219 -5.27 9.18 -6.91
CA GLN A 219 -4.83 9.73 -5.64
C GLN A 219 -3.40 10.24 -5.84
N VAL A 220 -3.19 11.54 -5.66
CA VAL A 220 -1.89 12.20 -5.89
C VAL A 220 -1.42 12.92 -4.64
N ALA A 221 -0.19 12.67 -4.21
CA ALA A 221 0.38 13.29 -3.01
C ALA A 221 0.47 14.81 -3.14
N THR A 222 -0.07 15.52 -2.16
CA THR A 222 0.03 16.98 -1.99
C THR A 222 1.09 17.36 -0.97
N ARG A 223 1.39 16.46 -0.03
CA ARG A 223 2.43 16.63 0.99
C ARG A 223 2.88 15.27 1.51
N VAL A 224 4.20 15.14 1.69
CA VAL A 224 4.83 13.99 2.36
C VAL A 224 5.64 14.56 3.52
N THR A 225 5.24 14.27 4.74
CA THR A 225 5.92 14.69 5.97
C THR A 225 6.63 13.50 6.58
N VAL A 226 7.92 13.65 6.76
CA VAL A 226 8.83 12.70 7.43
C VAL A 226 9.54 13.52 8.49
N PRO A 227 9.58 13.11 9.77
CA PRO A 227 10.29 13.82 10.83
C PRO A 227 11.80 13.88 10.58
#